data_8061caa65779b00fe4727b0c16e97b0b
#
_entry.id   8061caa65779b00fe4727b0c16e97b0b
#
_cell.length_a   1.000
_cell.length_b   1.000
_cell.length_c   1.000
_cell.angle_alpha   90.00
_cell.angle_beta   90.00
_cell.angle_gamma   90.00
#
_symmetry.space_group_name_H-M   'P 1'
#
loop_
_entity.id
_entity.type
_entity.pdbx_description
1 polymer ?
#
loop_
_entity_poly.entity_id
_entity_poly.type
_entity_poly.pdbx_seq_one_letter_code
_entity_poly.pdbx_strand_id
1 'polypeptide(L)'
;MNKKLLSLVLVAALAMSLLAGCGSKEEPKTTTAAAADTTAAAADNETEAPADTTAAAGDETTAAAAGGNTTGETIRVGYAQVGHESDWRTANTKNYQDVFSADNGYELSFVDCDNDNAAQLEAVRGFIQQELDYIVIAPIETAGWDTVLQEAQDAGIPVIIADREIDAPDTLYDAWVGTNTKNEGITAANWLAEYLDGKEANILVIEGSVGASATLGRTEGFNEVAAEHSEWKILDSQSGDFTQAGGQEVMESFIKSYEGQFNVVVCQNDNEAYGAMDAMKAANITYGVDGDVIIISFDATHDGLQYTLDGAINCNVECNPIQAGVVEEVIQAMAAGSDYEKTTLVNDEAFVAPGITSEYATTMTEDILAGRAY
;
A
#
# COMPACT_ATOMS: atom_id res chain seq x y z
N MET A 1 -23.23 -48.13 -30.36
CA MET A 1 -23.89 -49.04 -29.38
C MET A 1 -23.77 -48.31 -28.04
N ASN A 2 -24.83 -47.57 -27.61
CA ASN A 2 -25.82 -47.91 -26.57
C ASN A 2 -25.19 -48.13 -25.20
N LYS A 3 -25.55 -47.44 -24.10
CA LYS A 3 -26.82 -46.93 -23.51
C LYS A 3 -26.43 -45.94 -22.38
N LYS A 4 -26.96 -44.78 -22.17
CA LYS A 4 -28.18 -44.33 -21.46
C LYS A 4 -28.44 -44.99 -20.08
N LEU A 5 -28.54 -44.15 -19.03
CA LEU A 5 -29.61 -44.05 -18.00
C LEU A 5 -29.05 -43.12 -16.88
N LEU A 6 -29.55 -41.96 -16.52
CA LEU A 6 -30.87 -41.48 -16.04
C LEU A 6 -31.27 -42.03 -14.66
N SER A 7 -31.33 -41.18 -13.63
CA SER A 7 -32.30 -41.13 -12.51
C SER A 7 -31.83 -40.04 -11.53
N LEU A 8 -32.54 -39.04 -11.28
CA LEU A 8 -33.86 -38.65 -10.75
C LEU A 8 -33.77 -38.22 -9.27
N VAL A 9 -33.96 -36.94 -9.07
CA VAL A 9 -34.69 -36.15 -8.06
C VAL A 9 -35.15 -36.84 -6.77
N LEU A 10 -34.90 -36.21 -5.62
CA LEU A 10 -35.88 -36.18 -4.53
C LEU A 10 -35.83 -34.83 -3.77
N VAL A 11 -36.95 -34.11 -3.85
CA VAL A 11 -37.35 -32.97 -3.06
C VAL A 11 -38.04 -33.49 -1.79
N ALA A 12 -37.74 -32.91 -0.63
CA ALA A 12 -38.65 -32.98 0.54
C ALA A 12 -38.57 -31.70 1.34
N ALA A 13 -39.64 -30.94 1.27
CA ALA A 13 -39.99 -29.83 2.18
C ALA A 13 -40.86 -30.38 3.32
N LEU A 14 -40.75 -29.83 4.51
CA LEU A 14 -41.79 -29.71 5.55
C LEU A 14 -41.22 -28.82 6.68
N ALA A 15 -41.69 -27.64 6.93
CA ALA A 15 -42.92 -27.09 7.49
C ALA A 15 -42.84 -26.85 9.00
N MET A 16 -42.95 -25.59 9.31
CA MET A 16 -43.53 -24.85 10.43
C MET A 16 -43.80 -25.54 11.80
N SER A 17 -43.41 -24.84 12.84
CA SER A 17 -44.30 -24.65 14.00
C SER A 17 -44.03 -23.29 14.72
N LEU A 18 -45.08 -22.47 14.73
CA LEU A 18 -45.28 -21.29 15.56
C LEU A 18 -45.60 -21.71 17.01
N LEU A 19 -45.12 -21.02 17.97
CA LEU A 19 -45.81 -20.82 19.26
C LEU A 19 -45.47 -19.45 19.86
N ALA A 20 -46.49 -18.70 20.07
CA ALA A 20 -46.54 -17.39 20.68
C ALA A 20 -46.51 -17.47 22.23
N GLY A 21 -45.91 -16.45 22.85
CA GLY A 21 -46.01 -16.25 24.31
C GLY A 21 -45.80 -14.78 24.66
N CYS A 22 -46.87 -14.18 25.17
CA CYS A 22 -47.06 -12.77 25.54
C CYS A 22 -46.31 -12.29 26.78
N GLY A 23 -46.05 -10.96 26.82
CA GLY A 23 -46.21 -10.06 27.98
C GLY A 23 -44.91 -9.73 28.69
N SER A 24 -44.50 -8.50 28.89
CA SER A 24 -45.14 -7.34 29.45
C SER A 24 -44.23 -6.10 29.23
N LYS A 25 -44.89 -4.95 29.10
CA LYS A 25 -44.30 -3.60 29.05
C LYS A 25 -43.78 -3.18 30.45
N GLU A 26 -42.66 -2.43 30.46
CA GLU A 26 -42.48 -1.30 31.36
C GLU A 26 -41.48 -0.30 30.73
N GLU A 27 -41.97 0.90 30.48
CA GLU A 27 -41.26 2.14 30.17
C GLU A 27 -41.25 3.04 31.44
N PRO A 28 -40.64 4.24 31.38
CA PRO A 28 -39.31 4.57 31.88
C PRO A 28 -39.39 5.51 33.09
N LYS A 29 -38.30 5.75 33.78
CA LYS A 29 -38.17 6.88 34.71
C LYS A 29 -36.99 7.76 34.35
N THR A 30 -37.31 8.93 33.80
CA THR A 30 -36.53 10.16 33.83
C THR A 30 -36.13 10.53 35.25
N THR A 31 -34.85 10.88 35.43
CA THR A 31 -34.43 11.73 36.57
C THR A 31 -33.42 12.76 36.04
N THR A 32 -33.91 13.99 36.07
CA THR A 32 -33.19 15.26 35.97
C THR A 32 -32.55 15.58 37.33
N ALA A 33 -31.29 16.01 37.33
CA ALA A 33 -30.65 16.94 38.27
C ALA A 33 -29.21 17.13 37.83
N ALA A 34 -28.72 18.24 37.65
CA ALA A 34 -28.63 19.59 38.12
C ALA A 34 -27.19 20.04 37.83
N ALA A 35 -27.08 21.20 37.25
CA ALA A 35 -25.82 21.90 36.94
C ALA A 35 -25.04 22.19 38.23
N ALA A 36 -23.71 22.11 38.13
CA ALA A 36 -22.82 22.83 39.02
C ALA A 36 -21.75 23.53 38.15
N ASP A 37 -21.87 24.82 38.19
CA ASP A 37 -20.97 25.85 37.69
C ASP A 37 -19.68 25.83 38.52
N THR A 38 -18.52 25.78 37.87
CA THR A 38 -17.26 26.26 38.48
C THR A 38 -16.42 26.91 37.40
N THR A 39 -16.33 28.18 37.55
CA THR A 39 -15.48 29.14 36.87
C THR A 39 -13.98 28.90 37.13
N ALA A 40 -13.21 29.30 36.11
CA ALA A 40 -11.85 29.90 36.10
C ALA A 40 -10.66 28.96 35.95
N ALA A 41 -9.90 29.05 34.88
CA ALA A 41 -8.77 29.97 34.73
C ALA A 41 -8.18 29.80 33.33
N ALA A 42 -8.05 30.91 32.64
CA ALA A 42 -7.25 31.01 31.41
C ALA A 42 -5.80 30.77 31.77
N ALA A 43 -5.18 29.88 31.02
CA ALA A 43 -3.74 29.83 30.86
C ALA A 43 -3.45 29.94 29.37
N ASP A 44 -2.84 31.05 29.01
CA ASP A 44 -2.25 31.29 27.69
C ASP A 44 -1.26 30.17 27.42
N ASN A 45 -1.48 29.46 26.33
CA ASN A 45 -0.47 28.61 25.74
C ASN A 45 -0.27 29.10 24.31
N GLU A 46 0.84 29.77 24.10
CA GLU A 46 1.31 30.21 22.79
C GLU A 46 1.43 28.98 21.89
N THR A 47 0.68 29.04 20.80
CA THR A 47 0.80 28.09 19.70
C THR A 47 2.06 28.44 18.92
N GLU A 48 3.12 27.69 19.09
CA GLU A 48 4.22 27.68 18.14
C GLU A 48 3.71 27.12 16.81
N ALA A 49 3.83 27.92 15.77
CA ALA A 49 3.60 27.52 14.40
C ALA A 49 4.63 26.42 14.02
N PRO A 50 4.24 25.40 13.24
CA PRO A 50 5.20 24.45 12.73
C PRO A 50 6.19 25.15 11.80
N ALA A 51 7.45 24.84 11.99
CA ALA A 51 8.55 25.38 11.23
C ALA A 51 8.40 25.01 9.74
N ASP A 52 8.54 26.06 8.94
CA ASP A 52 8.74 26.04 7.49
C ASP A 52 9.88 25.05 7.13
N THR A 53 9.53 23.89 6.62
CA THR A 53 10.48 23.00 5.96
C THR A 53 10.44 23.31 4.47
N THR A 54 11.23 24.32 4.09
CA THR A 54 11.67 24.48 2.71
C THR A 54 12.28 23.17 2.23
N ALA A 55 11.64 22.54 1.27
CA ALA A 55 12.18 21.43 0.51
C ALA A 55 13.51 21.86 -0.12
N ALA A 56 14.60 21.29 0.38
CA ALA A 56 15.88 21.39 -0.27
C ALA A 56 15.82 20.44 -1.49
N ALA A 57 16.01 21.03 -2.66
CA ALA A 57 16.17 20.28 -3.90
C ALA A 57 17.35 19.30 -3.79
N GLY A 58 17.09 18.06 -4.12
CA GLY A 58 17.93 17.11 -4.80
C GLY A 58 19.29 16.80 -4.21
N ASP A 59 19.38 15.67 -3.57
CA ASP A 59 20.56 14.82 -3.79
C ASP A 59 20.06 13.54 -4.46
N GLU A 60 20.66 13.17 -5.58
CA GLU A 60 20.30 11.99 -6.33
C GLU A 60 20.26 10.80 -5.36
N THR A 61 19.08 10.20 -5.15
CA THR A 61 18.98 8.93 -4.48
C THR A 61 19.57 7.85 -5.39
N THR A 62 20.90 7.82 -5.46
CA THR A 62 21.60 6.62 -5.89
C THR A 62 21.12 5.52 -4.95
N ALA A 63 20.46 4.51 -5.51
CA ALA A 63 20.23 3.26 -4.83
C ALA A 63 21.50 2.92 -4.04
N ALA A 64 21.38 2.73 -2.72
CA ALA A 64 22.52 2.37 -1.90
C ALA A 64 23.14 1.14 -2.56
N ALA A 65 24.37 1.31 -3.09
CA ALA A 65 25.07 0.21 -3.70
C ALA A 65 25.28 -0.82 -2.59
N ALA A 66 24.81 -2.06 -2.80
CA ALA A 66 25.01 -3.16 -1.87
C ALA A 66 26.47 -3.18 -1.41
N GLY A 67 26.69 -3.01 -0.10
CA GLY A 67 28.03 -2.98 0.49
C GLY A 67 28.70 -4.36 0.45
N GLY A 68 27.90 -5.40 0.21
CA GLY A 68 28.28 -6.79 0.30
C GLY A 68 28.55 -7.26 1.74
N ASN A 69 28.42 -8.55 1.97
CA ASN A 69 28.65 -9.16 3.28
C ASN A 69 30.11 -9.02 3.72
N THR A 70 30.33 -8.36 4.84
CA THR A 70 31.66 -8.08 5.42
C THR A 70 32.11 -9.07 6.49
N THR A 71 31.27 -10.04 6.88
CA THR A 71 31.59 -11.01 7.97
C THR A 71 32.64 -12.03 7.59
N GLY A 72 32.83 -12.29 6.29
CA GLY A 72 33.73 -13.32 5.77
C GLY A 72 33.12 -14.73 5.74
N GLU A 73 31.91 -14.90 6.26
CA GLU A 73 31.10 -16.14 6.17
C GLU A 73 29.86 -15.85 5.33
N THR A 74 29.35 -16.86 4.60
CA THR A 74 28.10 -16.69 3.85
C THR A 74 26.94 -16.51 4.82
N ILE A 75 26.15 -15.45 4.63
CA ILE A 75 24.91 -15.21 5.40
C ILE A 75 23.73 -15.77 4.61
N ARG A 76 22.91 -16.61 5.28
CA ARG A 76 21.71 -17.22 4.70
C ARG A 76 20.48 -16.40 5.05
N VAL A 77 19.81 -15.86 4.04
CA VAL A 77 18.63 -14.98 4.20
C VAL A 77 17.42 -15.67 3.59
N GLY A 78 16.32 -15.78 4.35
CA GLY A 78 15.02 -16.17 3.83
C GLY A 78 14.24 -14.92 3.44
N TYR A 79 13.66 -14.87 2.24
CA TYR A 79 12.78 -13.78 1.83
C TYR A 79 11.42 -14.31 1.37
N ALA A 80 10.38 -14.03 2.17
CA ALA A 80 8.99 -14.35 1.88
C ALA A 80 8.33 -13.14 1.19
N GLN A 81 8.26 -13.19 -0.14
CA GLN A 81 7.68 -12.14 -0.98
C GLN A 81 6.17 -12.32 -1.13
N VAL A 82 5.43 -11.22 -1.31
CA VAL A 82 3.98 -11.20 -1.57
C VAL A 82 3.62 -12.09 -2.77
N GLY A 83 4.20 -11.78 -3.92
CA GLY A 83 3.86 -12.40 -5.20
C GLY A 83 4.60 -11.71 -6.35
N HIS A 84 3.93 -11.61 -7.48
CA HIS A 84 4.41 -10.94 -8.70
C HIS A 84 3.27 -10.13 -9.36
N GLU A 85 2.42 -9.54 -8.53
CA GLU A 85 1.15 -8.92 -8.92
C GLU A 85 1.31 -7.62 -9.71
N SER A 86 2.48 -6.98 -9.64
CA SER A 86 2.72 -5.67 -10.22
C SER A 86 4.17 -5.49 -10.74
N ASP A 87 4.37 -4.45 -11.55
CA ASP A 87 5.71 -4.07 -12.04
C ASP A 87 6.58 -3.62 -10.86
N TRP A 88 6.01 -2.90 -9.89
CA TRP A 88 6.66 -2.54 -8.64
C TRP A 88 7.21 -3.78 -7.91
N ARG A 89 6.37 -4.81 -7.74
CA ARG A 89 6.75 -6.05 -7.06
C ARG A 89 7.87 -6.78 -7.79
N THR A 90 7.84 -6.76 -9.12
CA THR A 90 8.91 -7.32 -9.95
C THR A 90 10.23 -6.60 -9.72
N ALA A 91 10.22 -5.26 -9.68
CA ALA A 91 11.39 -4.44 -9.41
C ALA A 91 11.94 -4.68 -7.99
N ASN A 92 11.05 -4.73 -6.97
CA ASN A 92 11.42 -5.02 -5.59
C ASN A 92 12.05 -6.42 -5.44
N THR A 93 11.44 -7.45 -6.02
CA THR A 93 11.99 -8.82 -6.04
C THR A 93 13.39 -8.86 -6.65
N LYS A 94 13.55 -8.20 -7.81
CA LYS A 94 14.86 -8.12 -8.47
C LYS A 94 15.89 -7.42 -7.59
N ASN A 95 15.55 -6.34 -6.93
CA ASN A 95 16.45 -5.61 -6.03
C ASN A 95 16.94 -6.53 -4.88
N TYR A 96 16.04 -7.31 -4.25
CA TYR A 96 16.43 -8.27 -3.23
C TYR A 96 17.33 -9.38 -3.76
N GLN A 97 17.05 -9.92 -4.95
CA GLN A 97 17.88 -10.95 -5.58
C GLN A 97 19.28 -10.44 -5.97
N ASP A 98 19.37 -9.19 -6.43
CA ASP A 98 20.64 -8.57 -6.79
C ASP A 98 21.50 -8.31 -5.53
N VAL A 99 20.92 -7.76 -4.47
CA VAL A 99 21.62 -7.43 -3.21
C VAL A 99 22.02 -8.70 -2.47
N PHE A 100 21.10 -9.63 -2.25
CA PHE A 100 21.36 -10.86 -1.50
C PHE A 100 21.86 -12.00 -2.40
N SER A 101 22.75 -11.67 -3.33
CA SER A 101 23.34 -12.61 -4.27
C SER A 101 24.60 -13.30 -3.70
N ALA A 102 24.98 -14.43 -4.29
CA ALA A 102 26.19 -15.16 -3.93
C ALA A 102 27.47 -14.33 -4.15
N ASP A 103 27.47 -13.47 -5.17
CA ASP A 103 28.60 -12.58 -5.46
C ASP A 103 28.81 -11.53 -4.35
N ASN A 104 27.74 -11.19 -3.63
CA ASN A 104 27.77 -10.29 -2.47
C ASN A 104 27.95 -11.06 -1.13
N GLY A 105 28.15 -12.39 -1.16
CA GLY A 105 28.39 -13.20 0.03
C GLY A 105 27.13 -13.67 0.74
N TYR A 106 26.01 -13.75 0.04
CA TYR A 106 24.73 -14.22 0.59
C TYR A 106 24.25 -15.50 -0.07
N GLU A 107 23.40 -16.26 0.65
CA GLU A 107 22.57 -17.33 0.11
C GLU A 107 21.11 -16.97 0.36
N LEU A 108 20.39 -16.59 -0.69
CA LEU A 108 18.99 -16.17 -0.64
C LEU A 108 18.07 -17.37 -0.84
N SER A 109 17.26 -17.69 0.17
CA SER A 109 16.11 -18.59 0.09
C SER A 109 14.87 -17.77 -0.20
N PHE A 110 14.55 -17.59 -1.49
CA PHE A 110 13.43 -16.78 -1.97
C PHE A 110 12.16 -17.64 -2.13
N VAL A 111 11.02 -17.16 -1.62
CA VAL A 111 9.70 -17.76 -1.82
C VAL A 111 8.74 -16.68 -2.32
N ASP A 112 8.21 -16.87 -3.53
CA ASP A 112 7.05 -16.15 -4.05
C ASP A 112 5.79 -16.82 -3.49
N CYS A 113 4.98 -16.06 -2.72
CA CYS A 113 3.82 -16.61 -2.03
C CYS A 113 2.51 -16.47 -2.83
N ASP A 114 2.58 -16.00 -4.08
CA ASP A 114 1.43 -15.92 -5.02
C ASP A 114 0.18 -15.26 -4.40
N ASN A 115 0.40 -14.22 -3.59
CA ASN A 115 -0.60 -13.48 -2.82
C ASN A 115 -1.46 -14.37 -1.88
N ASP A 116 -0.91 -15.50 -1.42
CA ASP A 116 -1.52 -16.41 -0.46
C ASP A 116 -0.88 -16.25 0.93
N ASN A 117 -1.61 -15.61 1.86
CA ASN A 117 -1.14 -15.35 3.21
C ASN A 117 -0.81 -16.64 3.99
N ALA A 118 -1.55 -17.74 3.77
CA ALA A 118 -1.25 -19.02 4.41
C ALA A 118 0.07 -19.61 3.89
N ALA A 119 0.32 -19.50 2.57
CA ALA A 119 1.59 -19.91 1.97
C ALA A 119 2.75 -19.06 2.49
N GLN A 120 2.54 -17.76 2.74
CA GLN A 120 3.57 -16.89 3.28
C GLN A 120 3.95 -17.25 4.72
N LEU A 121 2.97 -17.53 5.59
CA LEU A 121 3.23 -18.03 6.95
C LEU A 121 3.95 -19.38 6.93
N GLU A 122 3.65 -20.25 5.96
CA GLU A 122 4.31 -21.55 5.79
C GLU A 122 5.75 -21.38 5.28
N ALA A 123 6.01 -20.42 4.39
CA ALA A 123 7.35 -20.07 3.92
C ALA A 123 8.25 -19.64 5.09
N VAL A 124 7.75 -18.76 5.97
CA VAL A 124 8.49 -18.33 7.17
C VAL A 124 8.81 -19.50 8.08
N ARG A 125 7.87 -20.42 8.34
CA ARG A 125 8.14 -21.66 9.10
C ARG A 125 9.18 -22.55 8.41
N GLY A 126 9.16 -22.58 7.08
CA GLY A 126 10.17 -23.28 6.28
C GLY A 126 11.58 -22.69 6.48
N PHE A 127 11.71 -21.37 6.59
CA PHE A 127 12.97 -20.69 6.88
C PHE A 127 13.45 -20.98 8.30
N ILE A 128 12.55 -21.00 9.29
CA ILE A 128 12.86 -21.37 10.68
C ILE A 128 13.38 -22.81 10.73
N GLN A 129 12.74 -23.76 10.04
CA GLN A 129 13.16 -25.16 10.00
C GLN A 129 14.52 -25.37 9.30
N GLN A 130 14.88 -24.49 8.37
CA GLN A 130 16.19 -24.48 7.71
C GLN A 130 17.28 -23.82 8.57
N GLU A 131 16.91 -23.25 9.71
CA GLU A 131 17.82 -22.52 10.59
C GLU A 131 18.58 -21.42 9.82
N LEU A 132 17.84 -20.59 9.03
CA LEU A 132 18.46 -19.48 8.31
C LEU A 132 18.95 -18.42 9.28
N ASP A 133 19.91 -17.61 8.86
CA ASP A 133 20.54 -16.61 9.74
C ASP A 133 19.65 -15.38 9.95
N TYR A 134 18.85 -15.01 8.92
CA TYR A 134 17.88 -13.90 8.94
C TYR A 134 16.65 -14.25 8.11
N ILE A 135 15.50 -13.71 8.52
CA ILE A 135 14.24 -13.81 7.77
C ILE A 135 13.78 -12.40 7.42
N VAL A 136 13.47 -12.16 6.15
CA VAL A 136 12.86 -10.95 5.63
C VAL A 136 11.46 -11.29 5.15
N ILE A 137 10.47 -10.45 5.49
CA ILE A 137 9.07 -10.66 5.15
C ILE A 137 8.52 -9.38 4.53
N ALA A 138 8.01 -9.45 3.29
CA ALA A 138 7.13 -8.43 2.73
C ALA A 138 5.68 -8.91 2.94
N PRO A 139 4.93 -8.40 3.93
CA PRO A 139 3.66 -9.03 4.33
C PRO A 139 2.56 -8.84 3.28
N ILE A 140 1.75 -9.88 3.06
CA ILE A 140 0.54 -9.79 2.23
C ILE A 140 -0.53 -8.99 2.96
N GLU A 141 -0.80 -9.35 4.20
CA GLU A 141 -1.77 -8.70 5.10
C GLU A 141 -1.09 -8.23 6.37
N THR A 142 -1.69 -7.25 7.06
CA THR A 142 -1.16 -6.73 8.31
C THR A 142 -1.32 -7.72 9.47
N ALA A 143 -2.35 -8.54 9.46
CA ALA A 143 -2.76 -9.40 10.58
C ALA A 143 -2.23 -10.85 10.49
N GLY A 144 -2.20 -11.55 11.63
CA GLY A 144 -1.96 -12.99 11.69
C GLY A 144 -0.52 -13.41 11.95
N TRP A 145 0.38 -12.49 12.24
CA TRP A 145 1.82 -12.69 12.33
C TRP A 145 2.32 -13.16 13.70
N ASP A 146 1.60 -12.89 14.80
CA ASP A 146 2.07 -13.09 16.18
C ASP A 146 2.70 -14.47 16.42
N THR A 147 2.03 -15.54 15.95
CA THR A 147 2.45 -16.90 16.21
C THR A 147 3.76 -17.25 15.50
N VAL A 148 3.86 -16.95 14.21
CA VAL A 148 5.06 -17.32 13.42
C VAL A 148 6.25 -16.44 13.78
N LEU A 149 6.03 -15.19 14.15
CA LEU A 149 7.09 -14.31 14.66
C LEU A 149 7.60 -14.79 16.03
N GLN A 150 6.71 -15.25 16.92
CA GLN A 150 7.13 -15.87 18.16
C GLN A 150 7.92 -17.17 17.91
N GLU A 151 7.52 -17.99 16.92
CA GLU A 151 8.27 -19.19 16.52
C GLU A 151 9.70 -18.85 16.04
N ALA A 152 9.86 -17.75 15.26
CA ALA A 152 11.17 -17.26 14.82
C ALA A 152 12.02 -16.75 15.99
N GLN A 153 11.41 -15.98 16.90
CA GLN A 153 12.07 -15.47 18.10
C GLN A 153 12.52 -16.60 19.03
N ASP A 154 11.69 -17.63 19.24
CA ASP A 154 12.03 -18.81 20.05
C ASP A 154 13.19 -19.61 19.42
N ALA A 155 13.31 -19.58 18.09
CA ALA A 155 14.43 -20.18 17.36
C ALA A 155 15.69 -19.29 17.38
N GLY A 156 15.58 -18.04 17.83
CA GLY A 156 16.68 -17.07 17.87
C GLY A 156 17.06 -16.52 16.49
N ILE A 157 16.13 -16.52 15.53
CA ILE A 157 16.33 -16.01 14.16
C ILE A 157 15.75 -14.61 14.07
N PRO A 158 16.57 -13.58 13.79
CA PRO A 158 16.10 -12.22 13.59
C PRO A 158 15.16 -12.08 12.39
N VAL A 159 14.10 -11.28 12.56
CA VAL A 159 13.11 -11.01 11.53
C VAL A 159 13.09 -9.53 11.17
N ILE A 160 13.23 -9.23 9.88
CA ILE A 160 13.08 -7.89 9.32
C ILE A 160 11.77 -7.86 8.50
N ILE A 161 10.89 -6.95 8.85
CA ILE A 161 9.70 -6.64 8.05
C ILE A 161 10.13 -5.65 6.97
N ALA A 162 9.70 -5.89 5.74
CA ALA A 162 10.08 -5.09 4.58
C ALA A 162 8.84 -4.61 3.82
N ASP A 163 8.93 -3.44 3.18
CA ASP A 163 7.86 -2.85 2.38
C ASP A 163 6.63 -2.52 3.25
N ARG A 164 5.73 -3.46 3.43
CA ARG A 164 4.46 -3.31 4.15
C ARG A 164 4.61 -3.52 5.65
N GLU A 165 3.79 -2.84 6.42
CA GLU A 165 3.71 -2.99 7.88
C GLU A 165 2.87 -4.20 8.30
N ILE A 166 3.04 -4.60 9.57
CA ILE A 166 2.22 -5.64 10.21
C ILE A 166 1.57 -5.11 11.49
N ASP A 167 0.43 -5.70 11.85
CA ASP A 167 -0.26 -5.48 13.13
C ASP A 167 0.18 -6.55 14.13
N ALA A 168 1.42 -6.44 14.61
CA ALA A 168 1.99 -7.31 15.63
C ALA A 168 2.81 -6.48 16.62
N PRO A 169 2.99 -6.96 17.87
CA PRO A 169 3.87 -6.31 18.82
C PRO A 169 5.28 -6.10 18.25
N ASP A 170 5.82 -4.90 18.39
CA ASP A 170 7.16 -4.53 17.91
C ASP A 170 8.30 -5.34 18.57
N THR A 171 8.00 -6.03 19.65
CA THR A 171 8.92 -6.95 20.33
C THR A 171 9.09 -8.30 19.62
N LEU A 172 8.25 -8.61 18.61
CA LEU A 172 8.27 -9.87 17.88
C LEU A 172 9.08 -9.85 16.58
N TYR A 173 9.54 -8.68 16.15
CA TYR A 173 10.43 -8.53 15.00
C TYR A 173 11.56 -7.54 15.33
N ASP A 174 12.64 -7.57 14.58
CA ASP A 174 13.85 -6.82 14.91
C ASP A 174 13.91 -5.45 14.24
N ALA A 175 13.47 -5.35 12.98
CA ALA A 175 13.40 -4.10 12.25
C ALA A 175 12.26 -4.08 11.23
N TRP A 176 11.87 -2.88 10.82
CA TRP A 176 11.01 -2.63 9.65
C TRP A 176 11.67 -1.60 8.74
N VAL A 177 11.70 -1.92 7.43
CA VAL A 177 12.20 -1.06 6.35
C VAL A 177 11.11 -0.93 5.31
N GLY A 178 10.60 0.26 5.06
CA GLY A 178 9.51 0.49 4.12
C GLY A 178 9.33 1.96 3.79
N THR A 179 8.16 2.32 3.25
CA THR A 179 7.77 3.68 2.92
C THR A 179 6.62 4.17 3.79
N ASN A 180 6.33 5.46 3.80
CA ASN A 180 5.21 6.01 4.56
C ASN A 180 3.96 6.10 3.67
N THR A 181 3.23 5.00 3.53
CA THR A 181 2.07 4.90 2.65
C THR A 181 0.92 5.85 3.03
N LYS A 182 0.80 6.21 4.31
CA LYS A 182 -0.15 7.25 4.71
C LYS A 182 0.26 8.62 4.16
N ASN A 183 1.56 8.95 4.22
CA ASN A 183 2.05 10.20 3.65
C ASN A 183 1.93 10.23 2.13
N GLU A 184 2.07 9.09 1.45
CA GLU A 184 1.79 8.98 0.01
C GLU A 184 0.34 9.41 -0.29
N GLY A 185 -0.65 8.89 0.48
CA GLY A 185 -2.05 9.29 0.35
C GLY A 185 -2.29 10.78 0.63
N ILE A 186 -1.67 11.34 1.66
CA ILE A 186 -1.71 12.77 1.99
C ILE A 186 -1.14 13.60 0.84
N THR A 187 0.01 13.21 0.29
CA THR A 187 0.66 13.90 -0.83
C THR A 187 -0.24 13.94 -2.06
N ALA A 188 -0.83 12.80 -2.42
CA ALA A 188 -1.77 12.69 -3.54
C ALA A 188 -2.98 13.62 -3.39
N ALA A 189 -3.57 13.66 -2.20
CA ALA A 189 -4.74 14.49 -1.93
C ALA A 189 -4.40 15.99 -1.86
N ASN A 190 -3.28 16.37 -1.26
CA ASN A 190 -2.80 17.75 -1.25
C ASN A 190 -2.50 18.26 -2.67
N TRP A 191 -1.85 17.41 -3.49
CA TRP A 191 -1.66 17.72 -4.89
C TRP A 191 -3.00 17.94 -5.62
N LEU A 192 -3.99 17.07 -5.39
CA LEU A 192 -5.31 17.22 -6.01
C LEU A 192 -5.99 18.51 -5.58
N ALA A 193 -5.85 18.90 -4.30
CA ALA A 193 -6.41 20.16 -3.79
C ALA A 193 -5.78 21.38 -4.47
N GLU A 194 -4.45 21.38 -4.60
CA GLU A 194 -3.72 22.41 -5.33
C GLU A 194 -4.16 22.47 -6.81
N TYR A 195 -4.24 21.33 -7.48
CA TYR A 195 -4.57 21.23 -8.91
C TYR A 195 -6.00 21.67 -9.22
N LEU A 196 -6.93 21.36 -8.34
CA LEU A 196 -8.34 21.72 -8.52
C LEU A 196 -8.65 23.17 -8.14
N ASP A 197 -7.88 23.79 -7.26
CA ASP A 197 -8.06 25.19 -6.81
C ASP A 197 -9.51 25.47 -6.39
N GLY A 198 -10.07 24.61 -5.52
CA GLY A 198 -11.44 24.73 -4.98
C GLY A 198 -12.56 24.28 -5.93
N LYS A 199 -12.26 23.59 -7.04
CA LYS A 199 -13.28 22.97 -7.89
C LYS A 199 -13.78 21.67 -7.29
N GLU A 200 -14.98 21.26 -7.74
CA GLU A 200 -15.61 20.00 -7.31
C GLU A 200 -14.83 18.78 -7.82
N ALA A 201 -14.65 17.78 -6.93
CA ALA A 201 -14.17 16.46 -7.27
C ALA A 201 -15.21 15.39 -6.96
N ASN A 202 -15.56 14.60 -7.96
CA ASN A 202 -16.32 13.37 -7.83
C ASN A 202 -15.35 12.20 -8.07
N ILE A 203 -14.94 11.54 -7.00
CA ILE A 203 -13.78 10.67 -6.94
C ILE A 203 -14.22 9.22 -6.94
N LEU A 204 -13.60 8.40 -7.75
CA LEU A 204 -13.65 6.94 -7.70
C LEU A 204 -12.27 6.44 -7.26
N VAL A 205 -12.23 5.45 -6.37
CA VAL A 205 -10.98 4.90 -5.85
C VAL A 205 -10.88 3.42 -6.23
N ILE A 206 -9.81 3.05 -6.90
CA ILE A 206 -9.42 1.66 -7.11
C ILE A 206 -8.35 1.37 -6.07
N GLU A 207 -8.74 0.57 -5.07
CA GLU A 207 -7.90 0.22 -3.93
C GLU A 207 -7.06 -1.02 -4.22
N GLY A 208 -5.90 -1.10 -3.61
CA GLY A 208 -5.06 -2.29 -3.64
C GLY A 208 -5.65 -3.49 -2.91
N SER A 209 -4.81 -4.46 -2.58
CA SER A 209 -5.23 -5.70 -1.91
C SER A 209 -5.81 -5.43 -0.53
N VAL A 210 -6.91 -6.07 -0.22
CA VAL A 210 -7.61 -5.95 1.06
C VAL A 210 -6.70 -6.39 2.22
N GLY A 211 -6.56 -5.55 3.24
CA GLY A 211 -5.75 -5.86 4.42
C GLY A 211 -4.26 -5.55 4.27
N ALA A 212 -3.79 -5.11 3.11
CA ALA A 212 -2.43 -4.64 2.92
C ALA A 212 -2.23 -3.26 3.57
N SER A 213 -1.11 -3.04 4.27
CA SER A 213 -0.84 -1.76 4.93
C SER A 213 -0.74 -0.59 3.93
N ALA A 214 -0.25 -0.83 2.71
CA ALA A 214 -0.21 0.16 1.65
C ALA A 214 -1.61 0.64 1.25
N THR A 215 -2.57 -0.29 1.08
CA THR A 215 -3.98 0.03 0.83
C THR A 215 -4.57 0.87 1.96
N LEU A 216 -4.36 0.43 3.19
CA LEU A 216 -4.91 1.09 4.38
C LEU A 216 -4.30 2.49 4.57
N GLY A 217 -2.99 2.61 4.43
CA GLY A 217 -2.28 3.88 4.61
C GLY A 217 -2.66 4.91 3.55
N ARG A 218 -2.60 4.55 2.25
CA ARG A 218 -3.00 5.43 1.14
C ARG A 218 -4.45 5.90 1.28
N THR A 219 -5.37 4.99 1.65
CA THR A 219 -6.77 5.31 1.90
C THR A 219 -6.93 6.26 3.08
N GLU A 220 -6.26 5.99 4.22
CA GLU A 220 -6.34 6.85 5.41
C GLU A 220 -5.81 8.24 5.11
N GLY A 221 -4.63 8.35 4.51
CA GLY A 221 -4.00 9.63 4.20
C GLY A 221 -4.80 10.47 3.20
N PHE A 222 -5.30 9.85 2.13
CA PHE A 222 -6.15 10.54 1.16
C PHE A 222 -7.45 11.03 1.78
N ASN A 223 -8.12 10.19 2.57
CA ASN A 223 -9.39 10.52 3.21
C ASN A 223 -9.24 11.61 4.29
N GLU A 224 -8.11 11.67 5.00
CA GLU A 224 -7.81 12.71 5.99
C GLU A 224 -7.86 14.09 5.34
N VAL A 225 -7.18 14.28 4.21
CA VAL A 225 -7.20 15.54 3.47
C VAL A 225 -8.57 15.77 2.80
N ALA A 226 -9.14 14.74 2.16
CA ALA A 226 -10.44 14.85 1.49
C ALA A 226 -11.57 15.31 2.43
N ALA A 227 -11.50 14.98 3.72
CA ALA A 227 -12.47 15.41 4.73
C ALA A 227 -12.47 16.93 4.99
N GLU A 228 -11.39 17.63 4.61
CA GLU A 228 -11.28 19.10 4.70
C GLU A 228 -11.92 19.80 3.49
N HIS A 229 -12.25 19.06 2.43
CA HIS A 229 -12.79 19.56 1.16
C HIS A 229 -14.26 19.20 1.00
N SER A 230 -15.15 20.09 1.41
CA SER A 230 -16.61 19.88 1.31
C SER A 230 -17.14 19.78 -0.12
N GLU A 231 -16.37 20.27 -1.10
CA GLU A 231 -16.64 20.19 -2.55
C GLU A 231 -16.22 18.84 -3.16
N TRP A 232 -15.56 17.98 -2.40
CA TRP A 232 -15.16 16.65 -2.84
C TRP A 232 -16.16 15.60 -2.40
N LYS A 233 -16.34 14.59 -3.24
CA LYS A 233 -17.19 13.47 -2.96
C LYS A 233 -16.53 12.19 -3.48
N ILE A 234 -16.19 11.29 -2.57
CA ILE A 234 -15.82 9.93 -2.92
C ILE A 234 -17.12 9.18 -3.23
N LEU A 235 -17.29 8.79 -4.50
CA LEU A 235 -18.52 8.14 -4.99
C LEU A 235 -18.54 6.65 -4.65
N ASP A 236 -17.41 5.99 -4.83
CA ASP A 236 -17.23 4.55 -4.57
C ASP A 236 -15.75 4.22 -4.43
N SER A 237 -15.46 3.07 -3.81
CA SER A 237 -14.13 2.52 -3.61
C SER A 237 -14.20 1.00 -3.70
N GLN A 238 -13.38 0.37 -4.55
CA GLN A 238 -13.34 -1.08 -4.74
C GLN A 238 -11.91 -1.55 -4.97
N SER A 239 -11.58 -2.76 -4.47
CA SER A 239 -10.25 -3.35 -4.63
C SER A 239 -10.02 -3.89 -6.04
N GLY A 240 -8.89 -3.50 -6.65
CA GLY A 240 -8.31 -4.06 -7.88
C GLY A 240 -7.13 -5.00 -7.60
N ASP A 241 -6.84 -5.28 -6.31
CA ASP A 241 -5.80 -6.19 -5.86
C ASP A 241 -4.37 -5.86 -6.37
N PHE A 242 -4.11 -4.57 -6.62
CA PHE A 242 -2.86 -4.07 -7.22
C PHE A 242 -2.56 -4.62 -8.61
N THR A 243 -3.54 -5.18 -9.31
CA THR A 243 -3.36 -5.78 -10.63
C THR A 243 -3.97 -4.95 -11.76
N GLN A 244 -3.40 -5.00 -12.96
CA GLN A 244 -3.97 -4.34 -14.13
C GLN A 244 -5.36 -4.91 -14.47
N ALA A 245 -5.53 -6.23 -14.39
CA ALA A 245 -6.80 -6.87 -14.67
C ALA A 245 -7.89 -6.47 -13.68
N GLY A 246 -7.55 -6.40 -12.38
CA GLY A 246 -8.45 -5.93 -11.32
C GLY A 246 -8.82 -4.46 -11.49
N GLY A 247 -7.84 -3.60 -11.78
CA GLY A 247 -8.07 -2.19 -12.08
C GLY A 247 -9.03 -2.00 -13.26
N GLN A 248 -8.87 -2.80 -14.32
CA GLN A 248 -9.79 -2.77 -15.48
C GLN A 248 -11.20 -3.21 -15.09
N GLU A 249 -11.35 -4.33 -14.37
CA GLU A 249 -12.66 -4.86 -13.97
C GLU A 249 -13.41 -3.87 -13.07
N VAL A 250 -12.73 -3.29 -12.08
CA VAL A 250 -13.30 -2.29 -11.18
C VAL A 250 -13.71 -1.05 -11.96
N MET A 251 -12.85 -0.52 -12.85
CA MET A 251 -13.20 0.66 -13.65
C MET A 251 -14.35 0.41 -14.61
N GLU A 252 -14.45 -0.77 -15.22
CA GLU A 252 -15.63 -1.14 -16.04
C GLU A 252 -16.92 -1.17 -15.20
N SER A 253 -16.85 -1.59 -13.94
CA SER A 253 -17.97 -1.55 -13.00
C SER A 253 -18.35 -0.12 -12.64
N PHE A 254 -17.36 0.73 -12.37
CA PHE A 254 -17.55 2.15 -12.06
C PHE A 254 -18.18 2.92 -13.23
N ILE A 255 -17.70 2.70 -14.45
CA ILE A 255 -18.26 3.34 -15.65
C ILE A 255 -19.75 2.99 -15.80
N LYS A 256 -20.15 1.73 -15.57
CA LYS A 256 -21.56 1.30 -15.64
C LYS A 256 -22.43 1.96 -14.55
N SER A 257 -21.87 2.19 -13.36
CA SER A 257 -22.60 2.70 -12.20
C SER A 257 -22.63 4.21 -12.10
N TYR A 258 -21.58 4.89 -12.58
CA TYR A 258 -21.34 6.32 -12.40
C TYR A 258 -21.08 7.07 -13.71
N GLU A 259 -21.62 6.60 -14.84
CA GLU A 259 -21.44 7.24 -16.16
C GLU A 259 -21.69 8.75 -16.11
N GLY A 260 -20.67 9.55 -16.50
CA GLY A 260 -20.73 11.02 -16.54
C GLY A 260 -20.84 11.70 -15.17
N GLN A 261 -20.60 10.98 -14.06
CA GLN A 261 -20.71 11.53 -12.71
C GLN A 261 -19.36 11.73 -12.02
N PHE A 262 -18.27 11.17 -12.51
CA PHE A 262 -16.94 11.27 -11.92
C PHE A 262 -16.00 12.09 -12.82
N ASN A 263 -15.01 12.73 -12.19
CA ASN A 263 -13.96 13.48 -12.86
C ASN A 263 -12.57 13.24 -12.27
N VAL A 264 -12.45 12.36 -11.25
CA VAL A 264 -11.19 11.94 -10.65
C VAL A 264 -11.22 10.43 -10.44
N VAL A 265 -10.14 9.75 -10.82
CA VAL A 265 -9.89 8.34 -10.51
C VAL A 265 -8.55 8.25 -9.77
N VAL A 266 -8.58 7.71 -8.58
CA VAL A 266 -7.40 7.40 -7.77
C VAL A 266 -7.17 5.91 -7.85
N CYS A 267 -6.04 5.49 -8.42
CA CYS A 267 -5.62 4.10 -8.51
C CYS A 267 -4.46 3.91 -7.54
N GLN A 268 -4.58 2.97 -6.62
CA GLN A 268 -3.58 2.80 -5.56
C GLN A 268 -2.27 2.15 -6.03
N ASN A 269 -2.16 1.83 -7.32
CA ASN A 269 -0.87 1.58 -7.97
C ASN A 269 -0.93 1.83 -9.49
N ASP A 270 0.22 1.77 -10.15
CA ASP A 270 0.35 2.00 -11.59
C ASP A 270 -0.35 0.93 -12.43
N ASN A 271 -0.28 -0.35 -12.04
CA ASN A 271 -0.93 -1.42 -12.79
C ASN A 271 -2.46 -1.25 -12.78
N GLU A 272 -3.06 -0.84 -11.65
CA GLU A 272 -4.48 -0.49 -11.60
C GLU A 272 -4.82 0.70 -12.48
N ALA A 273 -3.94 1.72 -12.52
CA ALA A 273 -4.13 2.87 -13.40
C ALA A 273 -4.12 2.46 -14.88
N TYR A 274 -3.23 1.53 -15.28
CA TYR A 274 -3.21 1.01 -16.66
C TYR A 274 -4.52 0.32 -16.99
N GLY A 275 -5.04 -0.51 -16.09
CA GLY A 275 -6.34 -1.18 -16.25
C GLY A 275 -7.50 -0.18 -16.35
N ALA A 276 -7.50 0.84 -15.48
CA ALA A 276 -8.50 1.90 -15.51
C ALA A 276 -8.47 2.70 -16.81
N MET A 277 -7.28 3.03 -17.33
CA MET A 277 -7.10 3.70 -18.62
C MET A 277 -7.63 2.85 -19.78
N ASP A 278 -7.36 1.54 -19.77
CA ASP A 278 -7.86 0.61 -20.78
C ASP A 278 -9.40 0.58 -20.80
N ALA A 279 -10.05 0.50 -19.63
CA ALA A 279 -11.50 0.52 -19.50
C ALA A 279 -12.10 1.85 -19.96
N MET A 280 -11.53 2.99 -19.55
CA MET A 280 -11.99 4.32 -19.98
C MET A 280 -11.83 4.54 -21.47
N LYS A 281 -10.71 4.11 -22.05
CA LYS A 281 -10.46 4.17 -23.50
C LYS A 281 -11.48 3.34 -24.26
N ALA A 282 -11.82 2.14 -23.80
CA ALA A 282 -12.86 1.29 -24.41
C ALA A 282 -14.25 1.94 -24.35
N ALA A 283 -14.53 2.74 -23.32
CA ALA A 283 -15.76 3.49 -23.13
C ALA A 283 -15.76 4.87 -23.82
N ASN A 284 -14.68 5.27 -24.50
CA ASN A 284 -14.47 6.60 -25.11
C ASN A 284 -14.53 7.74 -24.07
N ILE A 285 -14.05 7.51 -22.84
CA ILE A 285 -13.87 8.50 -21.80
C ILE A 285 -12.44 9.06 -21.93
N THR A 286 -12.30 10.37 -21.99
CA THR A 286 -11.01 11.06 -22.07
C THR A 286 -10.44 11.24 -20.66
N TYR A 287 -9.13 11.07 -20.52
CA TYR A 287 -8.43 11.18 -19.23
C TYR A 287 -7.07 11.85 -19.39
N GLY A 288 -6.44 12.15 -18.27
CA GLY A 288 -5.15 12.83 -18.23
C GLY A 288 -5.26 14.34 -18.32
N VAL A 289 -4.15 15.00 -18.66
CA VAL A 289 -4.03 16.48 -18.66
C VAL A 289 -5.01 17.15 -19.62
N ASP A 290 -5.24 16.56 -20.79
CA ASP A 290 -6.13 17.07 -21.82
C ASP A 290 -7.52 16.39 -21.81
N GLY A 291 -7.81 15.58 -20.79
CA GLY A 291 -9.03 14.78 -20.69
C GLY A 291 -10.04 15.33 -19.69
N ASP A 292 -11.18 14.61 -19.61
CA ASP A 292 -12.28 14.96 -18.71
C ASP A 292 -12.06 14.36 -17.29
N VAL A 293 -11.18 13.35 -17.17
CA VAL A 293 -10.92 12.61 -15.93
C VAL A 293 -9.46 12.75 -15.52
N ILE A 294 -9.24 13.21 -14.29
CA ILE A 294 -7.93 13.27 -13.65
C ILE A 294 -7.57 11.87 -13.16
N ILE A 295 -6.34 11.41 -13.44
CA ILE A 295 -5.81 10.15 -12.93
C ILE A 295 -4.69 10.45 -11.93
N ILE A 296 -4.82 9.89 -10.73
CA ILE A 296 -3.77 9.81 -9.72
C ILE A 296 -3.36 8.35 -9.61
N SER A 297 -2.06 8.09 -9.59
CA SER A 297 -1.47 6.78 -9.44
C SER A 297 -0.43 6.77 -8.34
N PHE A 298 -0.01 5.59 -7.92
CA PHE A 298 1.09 5.38 -6.99
C PHE A 298 2.09 4.39 -7.57
N ASP A 299 3.26 4.28 -6.96
CA ASP A 299 4.43 3.46 -7.24
C ASP A 299 5.51 4.18 -8.05
N ALA A 300 5.15 5.00 -9.01
CA ALA A 300 6.06 5.70 -9.91
C ALA A 300 7.07 4.74 -10.59
N THR A 301 6.58 3.60 -11.09
CA THR A 301 7.34 2.67 -11.92
C THR A 301 7.75 3.32 -13.24
N HIS A 302 8.73 2.76 -13.95
CA HIS A 302 9.19 3.33 -15.22
C HIS A 302 8.04 3.56 -16.21
N ASP A 303 7.13 2.59 -16.36
CA ASP A 303 5.99 2.73 -17.27
C ASP A 303 4.94 3.71 -16.73
N GLY A 304 4.71 3.75 -15.40
CA GLY A 304 3.86 4.75 -14.75
C GLY A 304 4.37 6.16 -14.95
N LEU A 305 5.67 6.37 -14.82
CA LEU A 305 6.32 7.65 -15.10
C LEU A 305 6.33 8.00 -16.59
N GLN A 306 6.41 7.00 -17.49
CA GLN A 306 6.23 7.24 -18.92
C GLN A 306 4.82 7.74 -19.22
N TYR A 307 3.77 7.12 -18.64
CA TYR A 307 2.39 7.62 -18.78
C TYR A 307 2.19 9.00 -18.14
N THR A 308 2.93 9.31 -17.07
CA THR A 308 2.92 10.63 -16.46
C THR A 308 3.59 11.66 -17.38
N LEU A 309 4.73 11.31 -17.99
CA LEU A 309 5.43 12.15 -18.97
C LEU A 309 4.58 12.41 -20.21
N ASP A 310 3.83 11.40 -20.67
CA ASP A 310 2.90 11.51 -21.80
C ASP A 310 1.60 12.27 -21.46
N GLY A 311 1.38 12.61 -20.18
CA GLY A 311 0.22 13.35 -19.71
C GLY A 311 -1.05 12.49 -19.54
N ALA A 312 -0.94 11.16 -19.62
CA ALA A 312 -2.05 10.25 -19.39
C ALA A 312 -2.36 10.05 -17.88
N ILE A 313 -1.34 10.06 -17.05
CA ILE A 313 -1.45 10.14 -15.59
C ILE A 313 -1.12 11.58 -15.18
N ASN A 314 -1.97 12.21 -14.38
CA ASN A 314 -1.80 13.60 -13.96
C ASN A 314 -0.78 13.73 -12.82
N CYS A 315 -0.85 12.81 -11.84
CA CYS A 315 0.05 12.74 -10.70
C CYS A 315 0.37 11.28 -10.38
N ASN A 316 1.63 10.99 -10.11
CA ASN A 316 2.10 9.68 -9.69
C ASN A 316 2.97 9.84 -8.45
N VAL A 317 2.56 9.24 -7.34
CA VAL A 317 3.28 9.29 -6.06
C VAL A 317 4.13 8.03 -5.93
N GLU A 318 5.42 8.23 -5.74
CA GLU A 318 6.35 7.11 -5.60
C GLU A 318 6.06 6.30 -4.32
N CYS A 319 6.21 4.99 -4.45
CA CYS A 319 6.51 4.04 -3.39
C CYS A 319 7.81 3.35 -3.83
N ASN A 320 8.93 3.64 -3.19
CA ASN A 320 10.23 3.22 -3.70
C ASN A 320 10.49 1.72 -3.48
N PRO A 321 10.64 0.89 -4.54
CA PRO A 321 10.87 -0.54 -4.42
C PRO A 321 12.32 -0.92 -4.07
N ILE A 322 13.26 0.04 -4.12
CA ILE A 322 14.70 -0.21 -3.93
C ILE A 322 15.04 -0.14 -2.44
N GLN A 323 14.69 -1.19 -1.72
CA GLN A 323 14.77 -1.26 -0.25
C GLN A 323 15.84 -2.24 0.25
N ALA A 324 16.25 -3.20 -0.60
CA ALA A 324 17.11 -4.31 -0.19
C ALA A 324 18.47 -3.87 0.35
N GLY A 325 19.04 -2.77 -0.18
CA GLY A 325 20.31 -2.22 0.33
C GLY A 325 20.18 -1.73 1.77
N VAL A 326 19.05 -1.09 2.12
CA VAL A 326 18.77 -0.65 3.50
C VAL A 326 18.57 -1.85 4.43
N VAL A 327 17.87 -2.89 3.96
CA VAL A 327 17.73 -4.16 4.71
C VAL A 327 19.08 -4.83 4.90
N GLU A 328 19.95 -4.81 3.89
CA GLU A 328 21.33 -5.30 4.00
C GLU A 328 22.12 -4.56 5.08
N GLU A 329 22.05 -3.24 5.13
CA GLU A 329 22.72 -2.42 6.16
C GLU A 329 22.26 -2.82 7.56
N VAL A 330 20.95 -3.08 7.76
CA VAL A 330 20.40 -3.56 9.03
C VAL A 330 20.95 -4.95 9.38
N ILE A 331 20.98 -5.88 8.43
CA ILE A 331 21.55 -7.23 8.63
C ILE A 331 23.03 -7.15 8.99
N GLN A 332 23.81 -6.30 8.29
CA GLN A 332 25.24 -6.12 8.58
C GLN A 332 25.47 -5.52 9.98
N ALA A 333 24.64 -4.58 10.40
CA ALA A 333 24.72 -4.01 11.74
C ALA A 333 24.41 -5.07 12.82
N MET A 334 23.36 -5.87 12.61
CA MET A 334 23.04 -7.00 13.50
C MET A 334 24.19 -8.03 13.58
N ALA A 335 24.75 -8.41 12.43
CA ALA A 335 25.86 -9.37 12.37
C ALA A 335 27.14 -8.86 13.09
N ALA A 336 27.38 -7.55 13.02
CA ALA A 336 28.50 -6.90 13.71
C ALA A 336 28.23 -6.62 15.21
N GLY A 337 26.99 -6.82 15.68
CA GLY A 337 26.56 -6.40 17.03
C GLY A 337 26.59 -4.89 17.22
N SER A 338 26.36 -4.14 16.14
CA SER A 338 26.29 -2.68 16.12
C SER A 338 24.85 -2.21 16.29
N ASP A 339 24.66 -0.93 16.65
CA ASP A 339 23.35 -0.32 16.71
C ASP A 339 22.73 -0.18 15.31
N TYR A 340 21.41 -0.33 15.21
CA TYR A 340 20.60 -0.10 14.00
C TYR A 340 19.26 0.52 14.40
N GLU A 341 18.62 1.19 13.43
CA GLU A 341 17.29 1.76 13.64
C GLU A 341 16.20 0.67 13.54
N LYS A 342 15.25 0.68 14.48
CA LYS A 342 14.10 -0.23 14.50
C LYS A 342 13.19 -0.02 13.29
N THR A 343 13.05 1.22 12.85
CA THR A 343 12.24 1.64 11.72
C THR A 343 13.07 2.52 10.81
N THR A 344 13.17 2.15 9.55
CA THR A 344 13.84 2.96 8.53
C THR A 344 12.88 3.21 7.37
N LEU A 345 12.61 4.49 7.11
CA LEU A 345 11.80 4.90 5.97
C LEU A 345 12.70 5.17 4.77
N VAL A 346 12.37 4.57 3.65
CA VAL A 346 12.92 4.90 2.34
C VAL A 346 12.16 6.11 1.81
N ASN A 347 12.87 7.08 1.24
CA ASN A 347 12.25 8.29 0.74
C ASN A 347 11.47 8.03 -0.54
N ASP A 348 10.30 8.66 -0.62
CA ASP A 348 9.45 8.70 -1.78
C ASP A 348 9.37 10.11 -2.35
N GLU A 349 9.16 10.22 -3.66
CA GLU A 349 8.93 11.46 -4.39
C GLU A 349 7.52 11.43 -4.99
N ALA A 350 7.08 12.55 -5.54
CA ALA A 350 5.86 12.60 -6.33
C ALA A 350 6.13 13.32 -7.65
N PHE A 351 5.45 12.89 -8.69
CA PHE A 351 5.67 13.37 -10.05
C PHE A 351 4.37 13.80 -10.69
N VAL A 352 4.43 14.86 -11.49
CA VAL A 352 3.27 15.37 -12.23
C VAL A 352 3.60 15.51 -13.71
N ALA A 353 2.56 15.42 -14.52
CA ALA A 353 2.68 15.54 -15.98
C ALA A 353 3.28 16.89 -16.42
N PRO A 354 3.96 16.94 -17.57
CA PRO A 354 4.48 18.18 -18.13
C PRO A 354 3.39 19.26 -18.27
N GLY A 355 3.73 20.49 -17.89
CA GLY A 355 2.80 21.61 -17.89
C GLY A 355 2.03 21.81 -16.58
N ILE A 356 2.10 20.86 -15.65
CA ILE A 356 1.62 21.03 -14.28
C ILE A 356 2.79 21.50 -13.42
N THR A 357 2.55 22.51 -12.58
CA THR A 357 3.47 22.96 -11.54
C THR A 357 2.82 22.71 -10.19
N SER A 358 3.54 22.18 -9.24
CA SER A 358 3.02 21.84 -7.92
C SER A 358 4.07 22.08 -6.83
N GLU A 359 3.59 22.36 -5.61
CA GLU A 359 4.43 22.40 -4.41
C GLU A 359 4.66 20.98 -3.82
N TYR A 360 3.82 20.02 -4.23
CA TYR A 360 3.83 18.65 -3.70
C TYR A 360 4.53 17.64 -4.60
N ALA A 361 4.82 18.00 -5.86
CA ALA A 361 5.33 17.05 -6.84
C ALA A 361 6.23 17.71 -7.88
N THR A 362 7.20 16.96 -8.36
CA THR A 362 8.16 17.35 -9.39
C THR A 362 7.56 17.16 -10.79
N THR A 363 7.69 18.16 -11.66
CA THR A 363 7.24 18.02 -13.06
C THR A 363 8.12 17.03 -13.81
N MET A 364 7.50 16.02 -14.43
CA MET A 364 8.20 14.98 -15.20
C MET A 364 8.97 15.54 -16.38
N THR A 365 10.13 14.97 -16.62
CA THR A 365 11.00 15.21 -17.78
C THR A 365 11.59 13.89 -18.29
N GLU A 366 12.08 13.91 -19.54
CA GLU A 366 12.81 12.74 -20.10
C GLU A 366 14.06 12.39 -19.30
N ASP A 367 14.76 13.38 -18.72
CA ASP A 367 15.96 13.16 -17.93
C ASP A 367 15.64 12.44 -16.60
N ILE A 368 14.50 12.82 -15.96
CA ILE A 368 14.02 12.11 -14.76
C ILE A 368 13.72 10.65 -15.10
N LEU A 369 12.93 10.41 -16.17
CA LEU A 369 12.58 9.06 -16.60
C LEU A 369 13.85 8.22 -16.93
N ALA A 370 14.80 8.79 -17.64
CA ALA A 370 16.03 8.11 -17.99
C ALA A 370 16.93 7.78 -16.78
N GLY A 371 16.77 8.49 -15.68
CA GLY A 371 17.48 8.27 -14.42
C GLY A 371 16.84 7.20 -13.52
N ARG A 372 15.62 6.74 -13.82
CA ARG A 372 14.91 5.78 -12.94
C ARG A 372 15.50 4.37 -13.07
N ALA A 373 15.61 3.70 -11.93
CA ALA A 373 16.18 2.35 -11.84
C ALA A 373 15.14 1.22 -12.02
N TYR A 374 13.86 1.55 -12.06
CA TYR A 374 12.73 0.59 -12.10
C TYR A 374 11.50 1.17 -12.79
#